data_2b8683629156286f3295f4922510e4cd
#
_entry.id   2b8683629156286f3295f4922510e4cd
#
_cell.length_a   1.000
_cell.length_b   1.000
_cell.length_c   1.000
_cell.angle_alpha   90.00
_cell.angle_beta   90.00
_cell.angle_gamma   90.00
#
_symmetry.space_group_name_H-M   'P 1'
#
loop_
_entity.id
_entity.type
_entity.pdbx_description
1 polymer ?
#
loop_
_entity_poly.entity_id
_entity_poly.type
_entity_poly.pdbx_seq_one_letter_code
_entity_poly.pdbx_strand_id
1 'polypeptide(L)'
;MKKFLFLFLILFAHFSLAQTDKINPKTPPTKDIFFKKENTPNAAPTQKIKQIHSDSINRKPDLYGGNMFFDGNVEFQHNGAVLTANRVVFYQKENFVKAIGNVVLVTSDGNRITAEEMEYDGETQRGIARKNVVLTDPKQTISTDVLYYDRVKNTAYFNSGGTINDGKSTMWTQAATYFIDSKMNEFTGNYTIDNAQYRVEGKNIKQYQSTNTADFFGPTTITNKQKPSNYVYTENGKYLMNQKEVYLNKNSRIHYNGKILTGDKMYYNQLTGFGKGEGNVRLDDPKEKRYIKGGYGEIFEKKDSAMITQKPYAVKELKNDTAYIAAEKFLTYQKPDSIDNTKKKSFLRAYKKVRMYMTKAQGRADSLSFNETDGVLHFFRKPIFWSGEKQITGDKIEAYFNTENENIDSLKVRGNAFAISKVDSLTMKDEFHQVKGKLMTVFYQNNEMKLAKVIGNAQSITYADSEDQKTKKIDRLGVSISNCGEIEALFEDRKIQILACNIGAQGEIYPMSKIAPEKRKFPDYNWNTKDRPLKWEDILVDTPNNEEKQYETDDTLFKKAEEIRLKEEEKRKPKTIKRDRKL
;
A
#
# COMPACT_ATOMS: atom_id res chain seq x y z
N MET A 1 46.42 -19.78 -22.82
CA MET A 1 47.54 -19.68 -21.86
C MET A 1 46.99 -19.20 -20.51
N LYS A 2 47.32 -19.96 -19.44
CA LYS A 2 47.32 -19.66 -17.99
C LYS A 2 45.91 -19.37 -17.40
N LYS A 3 45.28 -20.29 -16.69
CA LYS A 3 45.56 -20.97 -15.41
C LYS A 3 45.35 -20.08 -14.19
N PHE A 4 44.57 -20.70 -13.24
CA PHE A 4 44.49 -20.51 -11.79
C PHE A 4 43.40 -19.54 -11.32
N LEU A 5 42.56 -19.83 -10.36
CA LEU A 5 42.71 -20.67 -9.17
C LEU A 5 41.32 -21.12 -8.64
N PHE A 6 41.18 -22.39 -8.32
CA PHE A 6 40.13 -23.00 -7.52
C PHE A 6 40.32 -22.60 -6.06
N LEU A 7 39.31 -22.00 -5.44
CA LEU A 7 39.23 -21.94 -3.98
C LEU A 7 37.99 -22.71 -3.53
N PHE A 8 38.22 -23.91 -3.02
CA PHE A 8 37.25 -24.74 -2.32
C PHE A 8 36.94 -24.09 -0.98
N LEU A 9 35.69 -23.58 -0.82
CA LEU A 9 35.14 -23.26 0.49
C LEU A 9 34.14 -24.37 0.84
N ILE A 10 34.63 -25.31 1.65
CA ILE A 10 33.84 -26.35 2.29
C ILE A 10 32.94 -25.66 3.30
N LEU A 11 31.68 -25.45 2.95
CA LEU A 11 30.64 -25.13 3.90
C LEU A 11 30.25 -26.41 4.63
N PHE A 12 30.69 -26.54 5.87
CA PHE A 12 30.19 -27.53 6.81
C PHE A 12 28.67 -27.26 7.01
N ALA A 13 27.86 -28.00 6.27
CA ALA A 13 26.46 -28.20 6.64
C ALA A 13 26.48 -29.04 7.92
N HIS A 14 26.31 -28.41 9.07
CA HIS A 14 25.91 -29.11 10.27
C HIS A 14 24.48 -29.62 10.05
N PHE A 15 24.35 -30.77 9.46
CA PHE A 15 23.21 -31.64 9.67
C PHE A 15 23.25 -31.98 11.18
N SER A 16 22.45 -31.30 11.97
CA SER A 16 22.05 -31.83 13.27
C SER A 16 21.19 -33.04 12.99
N LEU A 17 21.82 -34.19 12.85
CA LEU A 17 21.16 -35.48 13.08
C LEU A 17 20.57 -35.35 14.49
N ALA A 18 19.23 -35.26 14.57
CA ALA A 18 18.55 -35.55 15.79
C ALA A 18 18.93 -36.99 16.18
N GLN A 19 19.95 -37.13 16.99
CA GLN A 19 20.19 -38.37 17.68
C GLN A 19 18.93 -38.67 18.47
N THR A 20 18.19 -39.68 18.01
CA THR A 20 17.25 -40.39 18.86
C THR A 20 18.12 -41.01 19.95
N ASP A 21 18.32 -40.28 21.04
CA ASP A 21 18.89 -40.85 22.25
C ASP A 21 17.98 -42.00 22.69
N LYS A 22 18.36 -43.21 22.23
CA LYS A 22 17.87 -44.42 22.91
C LYS A 22 18.30 -44.24 24.33
N ILE A 23 17.33 -44.00 25.24
CA ILE A 23 17.56 -43.82 26.68
C ILE A 23 18.50 -44.96 27.09
N ASN A 24 19.76 -44.64 27.32
CA ASN A 24 20.69 -45.62 27.86
C ASN A 24 20.34 -45.70 29.37
N PRO A 25 19.74 -46.81 29.85
CA PRO A 25 19.27 -46.89 31.23
C PRO A 25 20.42 -46.88 32.26
N LYS A 26 21.68 -46.86 31.79
CA LYS A 26 22.86 -46.91 32.65
C LYS A 26 23.43 -45.53 33.03
N THR A 27 23.08 -44.46 32.31
CA THR A 27 23.57 -43.11 32.62
C THR A 27 22.56 -42.30 33.43
N PRO A 28 22.97 -41.61 34.53
CA PRO A 28 22.11 -40.64 35.16
C PRO A 28 21.82 -39.49 34.19
N PRO A 29 20.61 -38.88 34.25
CA PRO A 29 20.25 -37.81 33.34
C PRO A 29 21.17 -36.60 33.60
N THR A 30 21.86 -36.13 32.58
CA THR A 30 22.42 -34.79 32.60
C THR A 30 21.25 -33.82 32.54
N LYS A 31 21.00 -33.10 33.68
CA LYS A 31 19.94 -32.09 33.69
C LYS A 31 20.19 -31.06 32.59
N ASP A 32 19.19 -30.80 31.74
CA ASP A 32 19.21 -29.72 30.75
C ASP A 32 19.54 -28.38 31.44
N ILE A 33 20.22 -27.48 30.74
CA ILE A 33 20.58 -26.16 31.27
C ILE A 33 19.36 -25.37 31.74
N PHE A 34 18.18 -25.66 31.20
CA PHE A 34 16.90 -25.09 31.59
C PHE A 34 16.54 -25.35 33.07
N PHE A 35 17.03 -26.43 33.65
CA PHE A 35 16.81 -26.77 35.05
C PHE A 35 17.82 -26.13 36.01
N LYS A 36 18.78 -25.33 35.54
CA LYS A 36 19.68 -24.62 36.46
C LYS A 36 18.92 -23.62 37.29
N LYS A 37 19.15 -23.68 38.62
CA LYS A 37 18.54 -22.77 39.58
C LYS A 37 19.11 -21.37 39.39
N GLU A 38 18.26 -20.39 39.20
CA GLU A 38 18.67 -18.98 39.23
C GLU A 38 18.95 -18.63 40.71
N ASN A 39 20.10 -18.01 41.03
CA ASN A 39 20.44 -17.58 42.36
C ASN A 39 19.51 -16.42 42.79
N THR A 40 18.34 -16.74 43.29
CA THR A 40 17.43 -15.79 43.96
C THR A 40 17.66 -15.89 45.44
N PRO A 41 18.10 -14.82 46.14
CA PRO A 41 18.15 -14.78 47.58
C PRO A 41 16.72 -14.92 48.13
N ASN A 42 16.49 -15.83 49.08
CA ASN A 42 15.21 -16.08 49.76
C ASN A 42 14.11 -16.84 49.00
N ALA A 43 14.43 -17.88 48.25
CA ALA A 43 13.41 -18.82 47.79
C ALA A 43 12.83 -19.59 49.00
N ALA A 44 11.49 -19.54 49.17
CA ALA A 44 10.79 -20.39 50.14
C ALA A 44 11.10 -21.88 49.89
N PRO A 45 11.12 -22.74 50.93
CA PRO A 45 11.40 -24.17 50.77
C PRO A 45 10.40 -24.78 49.78
N THR A 46 10.92 -25.39 48.74
CA THR A 46 10.10 -26.05 47.70
C THR A 46 9.50 -27.33 48.30
N GLN A 47 8.20 -27.57 47.98
CA GLN A 47 7.58 -28.84 48.36
C GLN A 47 8.27 -29.98 47.59
N LYS A 48 8.21 -31.18 48.17
CA LYS A 48 8.69 -32.39 47.48
C LYS A 48 7.62 -32.96 46.56
N ILE A 49 8.06 -33.44 45.41
CA ILE A 49 7.21 -34.23 44.51
C ILE A 49 6.75 -35.49 45.27
N LYS A 50 5.45 -35.78 45.24
CA LYS A 50 4.84 -36.93 45.93
C LYS A 50 4.33 -37.94 44.90
N GLN A 51 4.68 -39.21 45.08
CA GLN A 51 4.03 -40.32 44.41
C GLN A 51 2.68 -40.59 45.05
N ILE A 52 1.64 -40.75 44.24
CA ILE A 52 0.26 -40.97 44.70
C ILE A 52 -0.17 -42.39 44.34
N HIS A 53 0.04 -42.83 43.08
CA HIS A 53 -0.37 -44.14 42.62
C HIS A 53 0.62 -44.74 41.64
N SER A 54 0.70 -46.09 41.58
CA SER A 54 1.32 -46.89 40.53
C SER A 54 0.94 -48.35 40.71
N ASP A 55 0.90 -49.13 39.62
CA ASP A 55 0.64 -50.56 39.72
C ASP A 55 1.86 -51.33 40.26
N SER A 56 3.08 -50.82 40.02
CA SER A 56 4.30 -51.43 40.58
C SER A 56 5.39 -50.37 40.89
N ILE A 57 6.23 -50.71 41.84
CA ILE A 57 7.38 -49.92 42.26
C ILE A 57 8.63 -50.82 42.15
N ASN A 58 9.61 -50.35 41.39
CA ASN A 58 10.79 -51.13 41.07
C ASN A 58 12.08 -50.33 41.37
N ARG A 59 13.14 -51.05 41.74
CA ARG A 59 14.49 -50.51 41.89
C ARG A 59 15.49 -51.54 41.40
N LYS A 60 16.30 -51.18 40.42
CA LYS A 60 17.36 -52.06 39.89
C LYS A 60 18.65 -51.26 39.84
N PRO A 61 19.78 -51.79 40.43
CA PRO A 61 21.03 -51.05 40.56
C PRO A 61 21.65 -50.66 39.21
N ASP A 62 21.38 -51.43 38.16
CA ASP A 62 21.89 -51.26 36.79
C ASP A 62 20.99 -50.42 35.90
N LEU A 63 19.83 -50.03 36.40
CA LEU A 63 18.89 -49.18 35.64
C LEU A 63 18.71 -47.82 36.33
N TYR A 64 18.63 -46.77 35.56
CA TYR A 64 18.33 -45.40 36.00
C TYR A 64 19.24 -44.91 37.16
N GLY A 65 20.49 -45.36 37.19
CA GLY A 65 21.44 -45.06 38.28
C GLY A 65 20.97 -45.55 39.64
N GLY A 66 20.21 -46.65 39.70
CA GLY A 66 19.66 -47.20 40.92
C GLY A 66 18.51 -46.40 41.56
N ASN A 67 17.91 -45.49 40.83
CA ASN A 67 16.73 -44.75 41.29
C ASN A 67 15.46 -45.60 41.14
N MET A 68 14.41 -45.24 41.89
CA MET A 68 13.11 -45.90 41.80
C MET A 68 12.41 -45.56 40.50
N PHE A 69 11.77 -46.55 39.91
CA PHE A 69 10.87 -46.33 38.77
C PHE A 69 9.53 -47.05 39.03
N PHE A 70 8.48 -46.42 38.56
CA PHE A 70 7.09 -46.77 38.76
C PHE A 70 6.45 -47.12 37.41
N ASP A 71 5.69 -48.18 37.35
CA ASP A 71 5.03 -48.67 36.13
C ASP A 71 3.54 -48.88 36.37
N GLY A 72 2.79 -48.57 35.32
CA GLY A 72 1.33 -48.77 35.21
C GLY A 72 0.53 -47.71 36.02
N ASN A 73 -0.35 -47.00 35.34
CA ASN A 73 -1.24 -45.99 35.92
C ASN A 73 -0.55 -45.05 36.91
N VAL A 74 0.66 -44.60 36.57
CA VAL A 74 1.49 -43.82 37.48
C VAL A 74 0.94 -42.43 37.68
N GLU A 75 0.80 -41.99 38.95
CA GLU A 75 0.40 -40.63 39.32
C GLU A 75 1.36 -40.02 40.34
N PHE A 76 1.81 -38.80 40.01
CA PHE A 76 2.62 -37.95 40.89
C PHE A 76 1.97 -36.58 41.05
N GLN A 77 2.15 -35.96 42.23
CA GLN A 77 1.63 -34.62 42.53
C GLN A 77 2.72 -33.67 43.02
N HIS A 78 2.61 -32.42 42.64
CA HIS A 78 3.45 -31.34 43.11
C HIS A 78 2.73 -30.01 43.09
N ASN A 79 2.57 -29.34 44.25
CA ASN A 79 1.95 -28.02 44.36
C ASN A 79 0.60 -27.88 43.62
N GLY A 80 -0.28 -28.91 43.72
CA GLY A 80 -1.59 -28.93 43.07
C GLY A 80 -1.57 -29.31 41.59
N ALA A 81 -0.41 -29.54 40.98
CA ALA A 81 -0.32 -30.14 39.64
C ALA A 81 -0.28 -31.68 39.78
N VAL A 82 -0.89 -32.34 38.77
CA VAL A 82 -0.97 -33.81 38.69
C VAL A 82 -0.27 -34.28 37.43
N LEU A 83 0.71 -35.18 37.56
CA LEU A 83 1.42 -35.82 36.45
C LEU A 83 1.04 -37.28 36.40
N THR A 84 0.54 -37.76 35.25
CA THR A 84 0.27 -39.17 34.99
C THR A 84 1.08 -39.68 33.81
N ALA A 85 1.48 -40.96 33.83
CA ALA A 85 2.25 -41.58 32.75
C ALA A 85 2.20 -43.11 32.82
N ASN A 86 2.65 -43.80 31.76
CA ASN A 86 2.82 -45.25 31.81
C ASN A 86 3.99 -45.65 32.72
N ARG A 87 5.08 -44.86 32.73
CA ARG A 87 6.25 -45.05 33.56
C ARG A 87 6.76 -43.72 34.09
N VAL A 88 7.21 -43.68 35.34
CA VAL A 88 7.93 -42.54 35.93
C VAL A 88 9.19 -43.03 36.63
N VAL A 89 10.32 -42.43 36.28
CA VAL A 89 11.59 -42.57 37.06
C VAL A 89 11.67 -41.41 38.02
N PHE A 90 11.83 -41.70 39.31
CA PHE A 90 11.89 -40.68 40.38
C PHE A 90 13.29 -40.57 40.98
N TYR A 91 13.93 -39.45 40.74
CA TYR A 91 15.21 -39.06 41.34
C TYR A 91 14.94 -38.30 42.63
N GLN A 92 14.69 -39.05 43.69
CA GLN A 92 14.18 -38.51 44.94
C GLN A 92 15.10 -37.48 45.61
N LYS A 93 16.42 -37.68 45.54
CA LYS A 93 17.42 -36.75 46.08
C LYS A 93 17.40 -35.40 45.37
N GLU A 94 17.20 -35.42 44.09
CA GLU A 94 17.19 -34.26 43.18
C GLU A 94 15.80 -33.63 43.08
N ASN A 95 14.76 -34.21 43.72
CA ASN A 95 13.35 -33.80 43.58
C ASN A 95 12.92 -33.68 42.10
N PHE A 96 13.29 -34.68 41.29
CA PHE A 96 13.16 -34.68 39.85
C PHE A 96 12.48 -35.95 39.34
N VAL A 97 11.59 -35.79 38.34
CA VAL A 97 10.93 -36.95 37.70
C VAL A 97 11.15 -36.93 36.20
N LYS A 98 11.24 -38.12 35.60
CA LYS A 98 11.19 -38.37 34.18
C LYS A 98 10.03 -39.32 33.89
N ALA A 99 9.00 -38.80 33.20
CA ALA A 99 7.80 -39.53 32.82
C ALA A 99 7.90 -39.98 31.35
N ILE A 100 7.41 -41.18 31.04
CA ILE A 100 7.55 -41.83 29.72
C ILE A 100 6.25 -42.54 29.39
N GLY A 101 5.76 -42.29 28.19
CA GLY A 101 4.57 -42.92 27.58
C GLY A 101 3.25 -42.33 28.10
N ASN A 102 2.43 -41.84 27.22
CA ASN A 102 1.12 -41.23 27.49
C ASN A 102 1.16 -40.23 28.65
N VAL A 103 2.17 -39.36 28.64
CA VAL A 103 2.38 -38.39 29.74
C VAL A 103 1.31 -37.32 29.67
N VAL A 104 0.67 -37.04 30.84
CA VAL A 104 -0.29 -35.95 30.99
C VAL A 104 0.08 -35.17 32.27
N LEU A 105 0.29 -33.88 32.12
CA LEU A 105 0.40 -32.93 33.24
C LEU A 105 -0.84 -32.04 33.25
N VAL A 106 -1.57 -32.03 34.34
CA VAL A 106 -2.65 -31.08 34.62
C VAL A 106 -2.14 -30.10 35.65
N THR A 107 -2.11 -28.84 35.31
CA THR A 107 -1.64 -27.78 36.20
C THR A 107 -2.74 -27.33 37.17
N SER A 108 -2.38 -26.66 38.27
CA SER A 108 -3.35 -26.22 39.29
C SER A 108 -4.40 -25.22 38.78
N ASP A 109 -4.11 -24.51 37.68
CA ASP A 109 -4.99 -23.59 36.97
C ASP A 109 -5.78 -24.25 35.81
N GLY A 110 -5.69 -25.59 35.70
CA GLY A 110 -6.50 -26.40 34.80
C GLY A 110 -5.95 -26.53 33.37
N ASN A 111 -4.75 -25.99 33.07
CA ASN A 111 -4.12 -26.24 31.78
C ASN A 111 -3.64 -27.70 31.71
N ARG A 112 -3.72 -28.29 30.50
CA ARG A 112 -3.37 -29.69 30.28
C ARG A 112 -2.24 -29.78 29.24
N ILE A 113 -1.13 -30.45 29.59
CA ILE A 113 -0.03 -30.75 28.71
C ILE A 113 0.04 -32.25 28.49
N THR A 114 0.05 -32.69 27.22
CA THR A 114 0.27 -34.10 26.84
C THR A 114 1.57 -34.23 26.05
N ALA A 115 2.27 -35.36 26.21
CA ALA A 115 3.51 -35.65 25.49
C ALA A 115 3.83 -37.15 25.53
N GLU A 116 4.82 -37.59 24.78
CA GLU A 116 5.37 -38.95 24.94
C GLU A 116 6.38 -39.01 26.09
N GLU A 117 7.10 -37.94 26.34
CA GLU A 117 8.11 -37.84 27.39
C GLU A 117 8.00 -36.48 28.11
N MET A 118 8.20 -36.47 29.42
CA MET A 118 8.29 -35.22 30.19
C MET A 118 9.32 -35.36 31.31
N GLU A 119 10.10 -34.32 31.46
CA GLU A 119 11.00 -34.11 32.59
C GLU A 119 10.47 -32.96 33.44
N TYR A 120 10.43 -33.11 34.77
CA TYR A 120 9.99 -32.08 35.69
C TYR A 120 10.87 -32.00 36.92
N ASP A 121 11.33 -30.81 37.26
CA ASP A 121 12.16 -30.52 38.40
C ASP A 121 11.34 -29.77 39.48
N GLY A 122 11.12 -30.40 40.60
CA GLY A 122 10.35 -29.85 41.73
C GLY A 122 11.04 -28.71 42.44
N GLU A 123 12.38 -28.58 42.37
CA GLU A 123 13.11 -27.47 42.99
C GLU A 123 12.99 -26.19 42.20
N THR A 124 13.09 -26.27 40.88
CA THR A 124 12.95 -25.11 39.96
C THR A 124 11.52 -24.91 39.49
N GLN A 125 10.64 -25.90 39.66
CA GLN A 125 9.28 -25.97 39.17
C GLN A 125 9.20 -25.78 37.64
N ARG A 126 10.20 -26.32 36.93
CA ARG A 126 10.30 -26.28 35.47
C ARG A 126 10.11 -27.67 34.86
N GLY A 127 9.51 -27.71 33.71
CA GLY A 127 9.27 -28.95 32.95
C GLY A 127 9.63 -28.82 31.47
N ILE A 128 10.08 -29.90 30.87
CA ILE A 128 10.29 -30.05 29.44
C ILE A 128 9.45 -31.23 28.97
N ALA A 129 8.53 -30.96 28.03
CA ALA A 129 7.76 -31.99 27.34
C ALA A 129 8.32 -32.19 25.96
N ARG A 130 8.39 -33.43 25.48
CA ARG A 130 9.00 -33.80 24.18
C ARG A 130 8.11 -34.79 23.45
N LYS A 131 8.13 -34.70 22.11
CA LYS A 131 7.43 -35.55 21.16
C LYS A 131 5.90 -35.44 21.25
N ASN A 132 5.31 -34.98 20.16
CA ASN A 132 3.85 -34.81 20.03
C ASN A 132 3.23 -34.01 21.18
N VAL A 133 3.89 -32.90 21.55
CA VAL A 133 3.46 -32.10 22.70
C VAL A 133 2.24 -31.28 22.34
N VAL A 134 1.20 -31.36 23.19
CA VAL A 134 0.00 -30.54 23.09
C VAL A 134 -0.31 -29.90 24.43
N LEU A 135 -0.28 -28.56 24.49
CA LEU A 135 -0.79 -27.77 25.61
C LEU A 135 -2.19 -27.27 25.26
N THR A 136 -3.15 -27.55 26.10
CA THR A 136 -4.55 -27.10 25.96
C THR A 136 -4.95 -26.23 27.12
N ASP A 137 -5.45 -25.04 26.83
CA ASP A 137 -6.17 -24.17 27.76
C ASP A 137 -7.61 -23.93 27.22
N PRO A 138 -8.50 -23.26 28.00
CA PRO A 138 -9.90 -23.07 27.55
C PRO A 138 -10.09 -22.27 26.27
N LYS A 139 -9.06 -21.58 25.77
CA LYS A 139 -9.17 -20.71 24.60
C LYS A 139 -8.35 -21.16 23.39
N GLN A 140 -7.32 -21.98 23.61
CA GLN A 140 -6.41 -22.39 22.54
C GLN A 140 -5.77 -23.75 22.79
N THR A 141 -5.24 -24.31 21.73
CA THR A 141 -4.39 -25.49 21.72
C THR A 141 -3.07 -25.15 21.06
N ILE A 142 -1.94 -25.48 21.74
CA ILE A 142 -0.58 -25.29 21.24
C ILE A 142 0.01 -26.67 20.96
N SER A 143 0.49 -26.91 19.75
CA SER A 143 1.15 -28.16 19.33
C SER A 143 2.57 -27.90 18.87
N THR A 144 3.54 -28.68 19.40
CA THR A 144 4.98 -28.54 19.09
C THR A 144 5.70 -29.85 19.37
N ASP A 145 6.96 -29.97 18.96
CA ASP A 145 7.78 -31.16 19.29
C ASP A 145 8.44 -31.05 20.67
N VAL A 146 8.76 -29.83 21.10
CA VAL A 146 9.37 -29.56 22.42
C VAL A 146 8.71 -28.34 23.04
N LEU A 147 8.21 -28.52 24.25
CA LEU A 147 7.62 -27.44 25.06
C LEU A 147 8.37 -27.29 26.37
N TYR A 148 8.80 -26.09 26.67
CA TYR A 148 9.37 -25.69 27.96
C TYR A 148 8.29 -25.01 28.80
N TYR A 149 8.13 -25.43 30.02
CA TYR A 149 7.15 -24.89 30.96
C TYR A 149 7.86 -24.41 32.23
N ASP A 150 7.68 -23.15 32.59
CA ASP A 150 8.20 -22.54 33.80
C ASP A 150 7.01 -22.09 34.68
N ARG A 151 6.75 -22.83 35.75
CA ARG A 151 5.61 -22.58 36.62
C ARG A 151 5.80 -21.33 37.48
N VAL A 152 7.05 -21.01 37.88
CA VAL A 152 7.34 -19.81 38.66
C VAL A 152 7.06 -18.55 37.87
N LYS A 153 7.46 -18.54 36.60
CA LYS A 153 7.20 -17.44 35.67
C LYS A 153 5.80 -17.52 35.04
N ASN A 154 5.10 -18.61 35.23
CA ASN A 154 3.83 -18.97 34.60
C ASN A 154 3.86 -18.79 33.08
N THR A 155 4.89 -19.38 32.45
CA THR A 155 5.13 -19.29 31.00
C THR A 155 5.33 -20.67 30.38
N ALA A 156 4.86 -20.83 29.16
CA ALA A 156 5.20 -21.95 28.30
C ALA A 156 5.79 -21.44 26.98
N TYR A 157 6.91 -22.02 26.51
CA TYR A 157 7.51 -21.59 25.26
C TYR A 157 8.07 -22.75 24.44
N PHE A 158 8.18 -22.53 23.15
CA PHE A 158 8.84 -23.43 22.20
C PHE A 158 9.70 -22.62 21.21
N ASN A 159 10.72 -23.27 20.65
CA ASN A 159 11.60 -22.72 19.61
C ASN A 159 11.88 -23.71 18.47
N SER A 160 11.17 -24.82 18.45
CA SER A 160 11.28 -25.89 17.45
C SER A 160 10.25 -25.79 16.31
N GLY A 161 9.49 -24.68 16.28
CA GLY A 161 8.30 -24.56 15.47
C GLY A 161 7.07 -25.15 16.15
N GLY A 162 5.91 -24.54 15.89
CA GLY A 162 4.66 -25.02 16.47
C GLY A 162 3.44 -24.33 15.86
N THR A 163 2.28 -24.91 16.16
CA THR A 163 0.98 -24.38 15.76
C THR A 163 0.15 -24.02 16.99
N ILE A 164 -0.61 -22.94 16.87
CA ILE A 164 -1.57 -22.50 17.89
C ILE A 164 -2.92 -22.40 17.20
N ASN A 165 -3.95 -23.01 17.78
CA ASN A 165 -5.32 -22.99 17.27
C ASN A 165 -6.25 -22.43 18.34
N ASP A 166 -6.96 -21.33 18.03
CA ASP A 166 -7.93 -20.68 18.92
C ASP A 166 -9.39 -20.96 18.54
N GLY A 167 -9.62 -21.95 17.69
CA GLY A 167 -10.94 -22.33 17.16
C GLY A 167 -11.45 -21.40 16.04
N LYS A 168 -10.79 -20.28 15.76
CA LYS A 168 -11.12 -19.34 14.67
C LYS A 168 -9.99 -19.18 13.68
N SER A 169 -8.76 -19.32 14.15
CA SER A 169 -7.54 -19.16 13.37
C SER A 169 -6.55 -20.26 13.68
N THR A 170 -5.81 -20.70 12.68
CA THR A 170 -4.62 -21.52 12.84
C THR A 170 -3.40 -20.63 12.68
N MET A 171 -2.52 -20.64 13.65
CA MET A 171 -1.30 -19.84 13.68
C MET A 171 -0.10 -20.76 13.67
N TRP A 172 0.85 -20.49 12.81
CA TRP A 172 2.15 -21.15 12.80
C TRP A 172 3.24 -20.15 13.12
N THR A 173 4.22 -20.55 13.92
CA THR A 173 5.39 -19.71 14.19
C THR A 173 6.63 -20.55 14.47
N GLN A 174 7.80 -20.00 14.22
CA GLN A 174 9.07 -20.66 14.51
C GLN A 174 9.33 -20.78 16.02
N ALA A 175 9.00 -19.74 16.77
CA ALA A 175 9.11 -19.71 18.22
C ALA A 175 7.97 -18.90 18.84
N ALA A 176 7.48 -19.33 19.99
CA ALA A 176 6.48 -18.59 20.74
C ALA A 176 6.70 -18.74 22.24
N THR A 177 6.33 -17.67 22.97
CA THR A 177 6.14 -17.70 24.43
C THR A 177 4.70 -17.38 24.76
N TYR A 178 4.05 -18.26 25.47
CA TYR A 178 2.72 -18.06 26.05
C TYR A 178 2.86 -17.61 27.51
N PHE A 179 2.40 -16.42 27.82
CA PHE A 179 2.31 -15.87 29.18
C PHE A 179 0.92 -16.19 29.71
N ILE A 180 0.84 -17.19 30.59
CA ILE A 180 -0.41 -17.81 31.00
C ILE A 180 -1.30 -16.83 31.76
N ASP A 181 -0.75 -16.05 32.70
CA ASP A 181 -1.51 -15.09 33.53
C ASP A 181 -2.12 -13.95 32.68
N SER A 182 -1.35 -13.38 31.77
CA SER A 182 -1.78 -12.29 30.94
C SER A 182 -2.57 -12.74 29.70
N LYS A 183 -2.62 -14.05 29.43
CA LYS A 183 -3.23 -14.64 28.22
C LYS A 183 -2.66 -14.00 26.97
N MET A 184 -1.32 -13.84 26.91
CA MET A 184 -0.60 -13.22 25.81
C MET A 184 0.29 -14.26 25.11
N ASN A 185 0.22 -14.31 23.77
CA ASN A 185 1.17 -15.01 22.93
C ASN A 185 2.16 -14.01 22.33
N GLU A 186 3.45 -14.27 22.47
CA GLU A 186 4.53 -13.54 21.80
C GLU A 186 5.21 -14.46 20.80
N PHE A 187 5.09 -14.14 19.49
CA PHE A 187 5.75 -14.88 18.41
C PHE A 187 7.04 -14.18 18.05
N THR A 188 8.11 -14.94 18.00
CA THR A 188 9.43 -14.46 17.61
C THR A 188 9.88 -15.15 16.33
N GLY A 189 10.35 -14.36 15.36
CA GLY A 189 10.66 -14.86 14.01
C GLY A 189 9.44 -14.84 13.10
N ASN A 190 9.49 -15.63 12.04
CA ASN A 190 8.41 -15.68 11.05
C ASN A 190 7.15 -16.33 11.64
N TYR A 191 5.99 -15.75 11.32
CA TYR A 191 4.71 -16.31 11.67
C TYR A 191 3.72 -16.25 10.51
N THR A 192 2.73 -17.15 10.54
CA THR A 192 1.56 -17.12 9.66
C THR A 192 0.31 -17.29 10.53
N ILE A 193 -0.70 -16.45 10.32
CA ILE A 193 -2.03 -16.59 10.94
C ILE A 193 -3.02 -16.75 9.81
N ASP A 194 -3.79 -17.83 9.83
CA ASP A 194 -4.74 -18.18 8.79
C ASP A 194 -6.14 -18.33 9.37
N ASN A 195 -7.10 -17.56 8.85
CA ASN A 195 -8.51 -17.67 9.19
C ASN A 195 -9.37 -17.72 7.91
N ALA A 196 -10.70 -17.77 8.05
CA ALA A 196 -11.61 -17.88 6.92
C ALA A 196 -11.51 -16.73 5.90
N GLN A 197 -11.16 -15.52 6.33
CA GLN A 197 -11.21 -14.30 5.51
C GLN A 197 -9.83 -13.75 5.13
N TYR A 198 -8.85 -13.89 6.03
CA TYR A 198 -7.53 -13.27 5.91
C TYR A 198 -6.42 -14.27 6.18
N ARG A 199 -5.28 -14.02 5.54
CA ARG A 199 -3.99 -14.61 5.84
C ARG A 199 -3.04 -13.49 6.27
N VAL A 200 -2.42 -13.64 7.43
CA VAL A 200 -1.43 -12.70 7.96
C VAL A 200 -0.08 -13.39 7.98
N GLU A 201 0.93 -12.76 7.40
CA GLU A 201 2.31 -13.26 7.36
C GLU A 201 3.23 -12.14 7.84
N GLY A 202 4.17 -12.46 8.73
CA GLY A 202 5.05 -11.42 9.25
C GLY A 202 6.15 -11.91 10.16
N LYS A 203 6.75 -10.94 10.85
CA LYS A 203 7.79 -11.18 11.87
C LYS A 203 7.41 -10.47 13.16
N ASN A 204 7.53 -11.18 14.27
CA ASN A 204 7.33 -10.66 15.64
C ASN A 204 5.96 -10.01 15.88
N ILE A 205 5.11 -10.70 16.57
CA ILE A 205 3.77 -10.24 16.93
C ILE A 205 3.48 -10.57 18.42
N LYS A 206 2.78 -9.68 19.09
CA LYS A 206 2.16 -9.97 20.39
C LYS A 206 0.65 -10.00 20.24
N GLN A 207 0.05 -11.10 20.65
CA GLN A 207 -1.39 -11.29 20.62
C GLN A 207 -1.93 -11.35 22.04
N TYR A 208 -2.88 -10.47 22.36
CA TYR A 208 -3.52 -10.37 23.65
C TYR A 208 -4.93 -10.96 23.58
N GLN A 209 -5.13 -12.15 24.11
CA GLN A 209 -6.42 -12.84 24.07
C GLN A 209 -7.50 -12.16 24.92
N SER A 210 -7.12 -11.51 26.02
CA SER A 210 -8.03 -10.82 26.92
C SER A 210 -8.73 -9.64 26.25
N THR A 211 -8.02 -8.90 25.41
CA THR A 211 -8.51 -7.71 24.71
C THR A 211 -8.86 -7.99 23.24
N ASN A 212 -8.55 -9.19 22.73
CA ASN A 212 -8.62 -9.52 21.31
C ASN A 212 -7.86 -8.50 20.44
N THR A 213 -6.61 -8.20 20.79
CA THR A 213 -5.74 -7.28 20.05
C THR A 213 -4.43 -7.95 19.67
N ALA A 214 -3.79 -7.42 18.63
CA ALA A 214 -2.44 -7.84 18.25
C ALA A 214 -1.59 -6.61 17.89
N ASP A 215 -0.34 -6.62 18.36
CA ASP A 215 0.65 -5.59 18.07
C ASP A 215 1.74 -6.17 17.16
N PHE A 216 1.99 -5.53 16.01
CA PHE A 216 2.98 -5.92 15.01
C PHE A 216 4.30 -5.18 15.26
N PHE A 217 5.41 -5.91 15.30
CA PHE A 217 6.76 -5.38 15.55
C PHE A 217 7.76 -5.74 14.44
N GLY A 218 7.32 -5.81 13.21
CA GLY A 218 8.13 -6.13 12.04
C GLY A 218 7.29 -6.21 10.78
N PRO A 219 7.91 -6.48 9.63
CA PRO A 219 7.20 -6.63 8.37
C PRO A 219 6.02 -7.57 8.52
N THR A 220 4.82 -7.07 8.23
CA THR A 220 3.57 -7.83 8.33
C THR A 220 2.68 -7.51 7.14
N THR A 221 2.17 -8.55 6.49
CA THR A 221 1.22 -8.45 5.39
C THR A 221 -0.09 -9.12 5.79
N ILE A 222 -1.20 -8.41 5.62
CA ILE A 222 -2.57 -8.90 5.88
C ILE A 222 -3.28 -9.01 4.54
N THR A 223 -3.47 -10.21 4.02
CA THR A 223 -4.02 -10.47 2.69
C THR A 223 -5.47 -10.93 2.78
N ASN A 224 -6.36 -10.32 2.00
CA ASN A 224 -7.74 -10.79 1.85
C ASN A 224 -7.77 -12.05 0.98
N LYS A 225 -8.31 -13.15 1.47
CA LYS A 225 -8.32 -14.44 0.74
C LYS A 225 -9.26 -14.44 -0.47
N GLN A 226 -10.36 -13.69 -0.43
CA GLN A 226 -11.30 -13.58 -1.55
C GLN A 226 -10.76 -12.69 -2.66
N LYS A 227 -9.94 -11.69 -2.30
CA LYS A 227 -9.33 -10.75 -3.24
C LYS A 227 -7.86 -10.51 -2.86
N PRO A 228 -6.94 -11.42 -3.23
CA PRO A 228 -5.53 -11.35 -2.78
C PRO A 228 -4.77 -10.11 -3.22
N SER A 229 -5.23 -9.43 -4.28
CA SER A 229 -4.70 -8.12 -4.68
C SER A 229 -4.99 -7.00 -3.68
N ASN A 230 -5.96 -7.21 -2.77
CA ASN A 230 -6.24 -6.29 -1.67
C ASN A 230 -5.53 -6.79 -0.41
N TYR A 231 -4.55 -6.04 0.02
CA TYR A 231 -3.77 -6.37 1.21
C TYR A 231 -3.27 -5.10 1.91
N VAL A 232 -2.92 -5.26 3.17
CA VAL A 232 -2.30 -4.23 3.99
C VAL A 232 -0.90 -4.68 4.35
N TYR A 233 0.07 -3.78 4.23
CA TYR A 233 1.44 -3.98 4.69
C TYR A 233 1.79 -2.96 5.76
N THR A 234 2.54 -3.38 6.78
CA THR A 234 3.08 -2.49 7.81
C THR A 234 4.34 -3.09 8.45
N GLU A 235 5.21 -2.26 8.99
CA GLU A 235 6.33 -2.69 9.84
C GLU A 235 6.07 -2.47 11.33
N ASN A 236 5.04 -1.70 11.66
CA ASN A 236 4.55 -1.51 13.02
C ASN A 236 3.08 -1.13 12.99
N GLY A 237 2.30 -1.71 13.86
CA GLY A 237 0.87 -1.42 13.92
C GLY A 237 0.15 -2.20 15.00
N LYS A 238 -1.16 -1.96 15.07
CA LYS A 238 -2.06 -2.60 16.01
C LYS A 238 -3.34 -3.05 15.31
N TYR A 239 -3.78 -4.25 15.61
CA TYR A 239 -5.05 -4.80 15.14
C TYR A 239 -6.03 -5.00 16.29
N LEU A 240 -7.21 -4.39 16.17
CA LEU A 240 -8.34 -4.60 17.08
C LEU A 240 -9.27 -5.63 16.43
N MET A 241 -9.15 -6.90 16.85
CA MET A 241 -9.78 -8.03 16.14
C MET A 241 -11.31 -8.00 16.22
N ASN A 242 -11.90 -7.51 17.29
CA ASN A 242 -13.36 -7.41 17.46
C ASN A 242 -13.96 -6.35 16.54
N GLN A 243 -13.31 -5.18 16.43
CA GLN A 243 -13.71 -4.05 15.60
C GLN A 243 -13.31 -4.23 14.14
N LYS A 244 -12.41 -5.20 13.84
CA LYS A 244 -11.78 -5.38 12.52
C LYS A 244 -11.04 -4.14 12.04
N GLU A 245 -10.37 -3.44 12.96
CA GLU A 245 -9.66 -2.20 12.74
C GLU A 245 -8.15 -2.40 12.82
N VAL A 246 -7.43 -1.83 11.87
CA VAL A 246 -5.97 -1.86 11.82
C VAL A 246 -5.42 -0.45 11.89
N TYR A 247 -4.53 -0.19 12.82
CA TYR A 247 -3.73 1.02 12.95
C TYR A 247 -2.32 0.72 12.48
N LEU A 248 -1.79 1.54 11.58
CA LEU A 248 -0.55 1.31 10.87
C LEU A 248 0.36 2.52 11.05
N ASN A 249 1.58 2.31 11.56
CA ASN A 249 2.41 3.41 12.05
C ASN A 249 3.77 3.56 11.33
N LYS A 250 4.23 2.55 10.58
CA LYS A 250 5.56 2.61 9.97
C LYS A 250 5.59 1.88 8.63
N ASN A 251 6.09 2.56 7.59
CA ASN A 251 6.24 2.04 6.23
C ASN A 251 4.99 1.31 5.74
N SER A 252 3.83 1.94 5.97
CA SER A 252 2.55 1.26 5.80
C SER A 252 1.91 1.60 4.47
N ARG A 253 1.18 0.62 3.92
CA ARG A 253 0.45 0.78 2.66
C ARG A 253 -0.80 -0.09 2.63
N ILE A 254 -1.84 0.43 2.02
CA ILE A 254 -3.10 -0.26 1.78
C ILE A 254 -3.27 -0.42 0.27
N HIS A 255 -3.26 -1.68 -0.20
CA HIS A 255 -3.57 -2.02 -1.57
C HIS A 255 -5.05 -2.35 -1.71
N TYR A 256 -5.74 -1.64 -2.60
CA TYR A 256 -7.15 -1.86 -2.84
C TYR A 256 -7.50 -1.58 -4.31
N ASN A 257 -8.23 -2.49 -4.95
CA ASN A 257 -8.73 -2.31 -6.32
C ASN A 257 -7.66 -1.81 -7.32
N GLY A 258 -6.42 -2.29 -7.18
CA GLY A 258 -5.28 -1.88 -8.02
C GLY A 258 -4.65 -0.54 -7.66
N LYS A 259 -5.14 0.14 -6.61
CA LYS A 259 -4.59 1.40 -6.09
C LYS A 259 -3.82 1.16 -4.79
N ILE A 260 -2.90 2.08 -4.47
CA ILE A 260 -2.06 2.00 -3.28
C ILE A 260 -2.18 3.31 -2.50
N LEU A 261 -2.61 3.23 -1.25
CA LEU A 261 -2.60 4.36 -0.33
C LEU A 261 -1.43 4.21 0.64
N THR A 262 -0.62 5.27 0.78
CA THR A 262 0.46 5.39 1.78
C THR A 262 0.28 6.65 2.61
N GLY A 263 0.89 6.71 3.78
CA GLY A 263 0.87 7.85 4.70
C GLY A 263 1.71 7.58 5.95
N ASP A 264 1.97 8.61 6.76
CA ASP A 264 2.77 8.47 7.99
C ASP A 264 2.02 7.70 9.07
N LYS A 265 0.71 7.97 9.21
CA LYS A 265 -0.21 7.23 10.08
C LYS A 265 -1.40 6.80 9.25
N MET A 266 -1.76 5.54 9.35
CA MET A 266 -2.85 5.00 8.56
C MET A 266 -3.80 4.19 9.44
N TYR A 267 -5.04 4.12 8.99
CA TYR A 267 -6.11 3.35 9.60
C TYR A 267 -6.89 2.63 8.51
N TYR A 268 -7.30 1.42 8.79
CA TYR A 268 -8.16 0.64 7.90
C TYR A 268 -9.17 -0.19 8.69
N ASN A 269 -10.44 -0.13 8.27
CA ASN A 269 -11.52 -0.94 8.83
C ASN A 269 -11.94 -1.99 7.80
N GLN A 270 -11.71 -3.25 8.11
CA GLN A 270 -11.96 -4.38 7.20
C GLN A 270 -13.46 -4.64 6.94
N LEU A 271 -14.36 -4.28 7.87
CA LEU A 271 -15.81 -4.48 7.71
C LEU A 271 -16.40 -3.49 6.70
N THR A 272 -15.99 -2.25 6.79
CA THR A 272 -16.52 -1.16 5.96
C THR A 272 -15.76 -0.97 4.66
N GLY A 273 -14.48 -1.40 4.61
CA GLY A 273 -13.55 -1.07 3.55
C GLY A 273 -13.17 0.42 3.57
N PHE A 274 -13.32 1.07 4.72
CA PHE A 274 -12.87 2.44 4.92
C PHE A 274 -11.42 2.46 5.38
N GLY A 275 -10.60 3.28 4.72
CA GLY A 275 -9.23 3.55 5.11
C GLY A 275 -8.93 5.03 5.09
N LYS A 276 -8.01 5.46 5.94
CA LYS A 276 -7.49 6.83 5.92
C LYS A 276 -5.99 6.86 6.14
N GLY A 277 -5.37 7.94 5.65
CA GLY A 277 -3.98 8.27 5.88
C GLY A 277 -3.82 9.71 6.32
N GLU A 278 -2.86 9.97 7.19
CA GLU A 278 -2.49 11.28 7.72
C GLU A 278 -0.97 11.48 7.61
N GLY A 279 -0.56 12.67 7.18
CA GLY A 279 0.85 13.01 6.93
C GLY A 279 1.39 12.33 5.66
N ASN A 280 2.00 13.09 4.76
CA ASN A 280 2.64 12.62 3.52
C ASN A 280 1.81 11.58 2.74
N VAL A 281 0.50 11.81 2.66
CA VAL A 281 -0.41 10.87 2.02
C VAL A 281 -0.15 10.85 0.51
N ARG A 282 -0.07 9.63 -0.04
CA ARG A 282 0.01 9.41 -1.48
C ARG A 282 -0.94 8.29 -1.88
N LEU A 283 -1.75 8.55 -2.88
CA LEU A 283 -2.62 7.59 -3.55
C LEU A 283 -2.09 7.34 -4.95
N ASP A 284 -1.54 6.16 -5.19
CA ASP A 284 -1.08 5.70 -6.50
C ASP A 284 -2.18 4.95 -7.24
N ASP A 285 -2.27 5.18 -8.54
CA ASP A 285 -3.07 4.43 -9.49
C ASP A 285 -2.15 3.99 -10.65
N PRO A 286 -1.43 2.86 -10.51
CA PRO A 286 -0.42 2.44 -11.48
C PRO A 286 -1.00 2.15 -12.87
N LYS A 287 -2.24 1.68 -12.94
CA LYS A 287 -2.93 1.41 -14.20
C LYS A 287 -3.09 2.68 -15.02
N GLU A 288 -3.46 3.78 -14.36
CA GLU A 288 -3.66 5.08 -14.98
C GLU A 288 -2.38 5.94 -15.01
N LYS A 289 -1.23 5.37 -14.58
CA LYS A 289 0.07 6.07 -14.48
C LYS A 289 -0.05 7.43 -13.79
N ARG A 290 -0.72 7.45 -12.65
CA ARG A 290 -0.92 8.68 -11.88
C ARG A 290 -0.81 8.45 -10.38
N TYR A 291 -0.56 9.53 -9.69
CA TYR A 291 -0.69 9.59 -8.24
C TYR A 291 -1.28 10.93 -7.79
N ILE A 292 -1.82 10.93 -6.56
CA ILE A 292 -2.27 12.16 -5.89
C ILE A 292 -1.58 12.21 -4.53
N LYS A 293 -0.87 13.29 -4.24
CA LYS A 293 -0.28 13.56 -2.93
C LYS A 293 -1.11 14.58 -2.15
N GLY A 294 -1.03 14.55 -0.81
CA GLY A 294 -1.66 15.53 0.08
C GLY A 294 -1.33 15.24 1.54
N GLY A 295 -1.80 16.06 2.47
CA GLY A 295 -1.60 15.84 3.90
C GLY A 295 -2.60 14.88 4.55
N TYR A 296 -3.76 14.66 3.91
CA TYR A 296 -4.81 13.77 4.39
C TYR A 296 -5.50 13.06 3.23
N GLY A 297 -5.84 11.78 3.41
CA GLY A 297 -6.56 11.01 2.41
C GLY A 297 -7.50 9.97 3.01
N GLU A 298 -8.57 9.66 2.29
CA GLU A 298 -9.55 8.62 2.62
C GLU A 298 -9.78 7.72 1.42
N ILE A 299 -10.00 6.44 1.68
CA ILE A 299 -10.46 5.46 0.69
C ILE A 299 -11.75 4.79 1.15
N PHE A 300 -12.61 4.50 0.20
CA PHE A 300 -13.88 3.79 0.39
C PHE A 300 -13.90 2.62 -0.60
N GLU A 301 -13.32 1.49 -0.19
CA GLU A 301 -13.11 0.32 -1.08
C GLU A 301 -14.42 -0.15 -1.72
N LYS A 302 -15.49 -0.27 -0.93
CA LYS A 302 -16.80 -0.73 -1.41
C LYS A 302 -17.47 0.22 -2.42
N LYS A 303 -17.08 1.50 -2.40
CA LYS A 303 -17.58 2.55 -3.31
C LYS A 303 -16.62 2.84 -4.45
N ASP A 304 -15.48 2.17 -4.50
CA ASP A 304 -14.39 2.44 -5.46
C ASP A 304 -14.03 3.93 -5.55
N SER A 305 -13.96 4.60 -4.39
CA SER A 305 -13.72 6.04 -4.31
C SER A 305 -12.62 6.39 -3.31
N ALA A 306 -11.95 7.52 -3.58
CA ALA A 306 -10.95 8.08 -2.67
C ALA A 306 -11.00 9.60 -2.69
N MET A 307 -10.64 10.21 -1.56
CA MET A 307 -10.57 11.65 -1.37
C MET A 307 -9.20 12.04 -0.82
N ILE A 308 -8.56 13.08 -1.38
CA ILE A 308 -7.30 13.62 -0.89
C ILE A 308 -7.46 15.13 -0.67
N THR A 309 -6.97 15.61 0.47
CA THR A 309 -7.04 17.01 0.91
C THR A 309 -5.74 17.48 1.57
N GLN A 310 -5.72 18.70 2.08
CA GLN A 310 -4.56 19.35 2.70
C GLN A 310 -3.43 19.58 1.70
N LYS A 311 -3.64 20.61 0.85
CA LYS A 311 -2.72 21.02 -0.23
C LYS A 311 -2.41 19.90 -1.22
N PRO A 312 -3.43 19.20 -1.73
CA PRO A 312 -3.18 18.08 -2.61
C PRO A 312 -2.80 18.52 -4.01
N TYR A 313 -2.00 17.67 -4.67
CA TYR A 313 -1.75 17.77 -6.10
C TYR A 313 -1.74 16.38 -6.75
N ALA A 314 -2.18 16.33 -7.99
CA ALA A 314 -2.21 15.13 -8.82
C ALA A 314 -1.14 15.22 -9.91
N VAL A 315 -0.53 14.10 -10.21
CA VAL A 315 0.43 13.94 -11.32
C VAL A 315 -0.03 12.78 -12.19
N LYS A 316 -0.11 13.00 -13.50
CA LYS A 316 -0.37 11.96 -14.50
C LYS A 316 0.73 11.98 -15.56
N GLU A 317 1.38 10.84 -15.73
CA GLU A 317 2.34 10.64 -16.80
C GLU A 317 1.59 10.38 -18.10
N LEU A 318 1.88 11.19 -19.10
CA LEU A 318 1.39 11.06 -20.48
C LEU A 318 2.53 10.56 -21.37
N LYS A 319 2.20 10.09 -22.55
CA LYS A 319 3.19 9.53 -23.49
C LYS A 319 4.36 10.48 -23.80
N ASN A 320 4.09 11.79 -23.92
CA ASN A 320 5.08 12.79 -24.31
C ASN A 320 5.17 14.00 -23.36
N ASP A 321 4.48 14.00 -22.23
CA ASP A 321 4.45 15.11 -21.28
C ASP A 321 4.00 14.58 -19.90
N THR A 322 4.01 15.44 -18.89
CA THR A 322 3.44 15.14 -17.57
C THR A 322 2.45 16.23 -17.21
N ALA A 323 1.26 15.83 -16.82
CA ALA A 323 0.23 16.74 -16.32
C ALA A 323 0.28 16.84 -14.80
N TYR A 324 0.36 18.07 -14.29
CA TYR A 324 0.32 18.40 -12.88
C TYR A 324 -0.92 19.22 -12.59
N ILE A 325 -1.69 18.85 -11.57
CA ILE A 325 -2.92 19.56 -11.18
C ILE A 325 -2.91 19.76 -9.67
N ALA A 326 -3.08 20.98 -9.21
CA ALA A 326 -3.30 21.31 -7.80
C ALA A 326 -4.72 21.81 -7.56
N ALA A 327 -5.27 21.55 -6.37
CA ALA A 327 -6.59 21.99 -5.92
C ALA A 327 -6.68 21.99 -4.38
N GLU A 328 -7.80 22.40 -3.79
CA GLU A 328 -8.02 22.24 -2.35
C GLU A 328 -8.46 20.80 -1.98
N LYS A 329 -9.09 20.08 -2.93
CA LYS A 329 -9.56 18.70 -2.74
C LYS A 329 -9.62 17.95 -4.06
N PHE A 330 -9.19 16.68 -4.04
CA PHE A 330 -9.43 15.71 -5.10
C PHE A 330 -10.41 14.63 -4.63
N LEU A 331 -11.24 14.19 -5.56
CA LEU A 331 -12.12 13.03 -5.42
C LEU A 331 -11.95 12.13 -6.65
N THR A 332 -11.61 10.87 -6.43
CA THR A 332 -11.63 9.85 -7.49
C THR A 332 -12.74 8.85 -7.22
N TYR A 333 -13.43 8.41 -8.25
CA TYR A 333 -14.48 7.39 -8.11
C TYR A 333 -14.76 6.69 -9.44
N GLN A 334 -15.36 5.52 -9.33
CA GLN A 334 -15.88 4.80 -10.49
C GLN A 334 -17.40 4.74 -10.44
N LYS A 335 -18.03 4.75 -11.60
CA LYS A 335 -19.47 4.51 -11.78
C LYS A 335 -19.70 3.49 -12.88
N PRO A 336 -20.76 2.66 -12.79
CA PRO A 336 -21.18 1.84 -13.93
C PRO A 336 -21.41 2.73 -15.15
N ASP A 337 -21.07 2.21 -16.32
CA ASP A 337 -21.42 2.86 -17.58
C ASP A 337 -22.95 2.79 -17.75
N SER A 338 -23.56 3.89 -18.20
CA SER A 338 -25.01 3.97 -18.45
C SER A 338 -25.48 3.12 -19.62
N ILE A 339 -24.57 2.75 -20.54
CA ILE A 339 -24.86 1.96 -21.75
C ILE A 339 -24.55 0.48 -21.49
N ASP A 340 -23.42 0.19 -20.84
CA ASP A 340 -22.94 -1.15 -20.54
C ASP A 340 -22.61 -1.28 -19.05
N ASN A 341 -23.56 -1.73 -18.24
CA ASN A 341 -23.40 -1.89 -16.79
C ASN A 341 -22.29 -2.83 -16.35
N THR A 342 -21.73 -3.64 -17.28
CA THR A 342 -20.57 -4.50 -16.98
C THR A 342 -19.27 -3.70 -16.94
N LYS A 343 -19.23 -2.52 -17.55
CA LYS A 343 -18.10 -1.60 -17.57
C LYS A 343 -18.25 -0.50 -16.54
N LYS A 344 -17.12 0.03 -16.08
CA LYS A 344 -17.09 1.18 -15.17
C LYS A 344 -16.35 2.33 -15.82
N LYS A 345 -16.88 3.53 -15.64
CA LYS A 345 -16.21 4.79 -16.00
C LYS A 345 -15.48 5.37 -14.79
N SER A 346 -14.24 5.80 -15.02
CA SER A 346 -13.39 6.41 -14.00
C SER A 346 -13.44 7.94 -14.07
N PHE A 347 -13.54 8.57 -12.92
CA PHE A 347 -13.64 10.02 -12.78
C PHE A 347 -12.62 10.55 -11.78
N LEU A 348 -11.99 11.68 -12.15
CA LEU A 348 -11.24 12.55 -11.27
C LEU A 348 -11.96 13.88 -11.16
N ARG A 349 -12.17 14.38 -9.94
CA ARG A 349 -12.67 15.74 -9.69
C ARG A 349 -11.72 16.51 -8.80
N ALA A 350 -11.46 17.74 -9.18
CA ALA A 350 -10.70 18.70 -8.39
C ALA A 350 -11.57 19.89 -8.05
N TYR A 351 -11.58 20.27 -6.78
CA TYR A 351 -12.45 21.32 -6.25
C TYR A 351 -11.64 22.46 -5.67
N LYS A 352 -12.04 23.66 -6.06
CA LYS A 352 -11.54 24.96 -5.69
C LYS A 352 -10.08 25.22 -6.04
N LYS A 353 -9.85 26.41 -6.60
CA LYS A 353 -8.53 26.95 -6.94
C LYS A 353 -7.68 26.01 -7.80
N VAL A 354 -8.32 25.36 -8.78
CA VAL A 354 -7.64 24.43 -9.68
C VAL A 354 -6.58 25.17 -10.49
N ARG A 355 -5.37 24.64 -10.49
CA ARG A 355 -4.25 25.05 -11.34
C ARG A 355 -3.68 23.81 -12.02
N MET A 356 -3.39 23.93 -13.31
CA MET A 356 -2.86 22.86 -14.12
C MET A 356 -1.60 23.33 -14.84
N TYR A 357 -0.60 22.47 -14.89
CA TYR A 357 0.62 22.67 -15.67
C TYR A 357 0.92 21.43 -16.52
N MET A 358 1.20 21.69 -17.77
CA MET A 358 1.86 20.82 -18.73
C MET A 358 2.86 21.68 -19.50
N THR A 359 3.88 21.10 -20.12
CA THR A 359 4.91 21.86 -20.84
C THR A 359 4.31 22.77 -21.93
N LYS A 360 3.32 22.29 -22.66
CA LYS A 360 2.69 23.02 -23.78
C LYS A 360 1.36 23.67 -23.44
N ALA A 361 0.79 23.40 -22.26
CA ALA A 361 -0.53 23.87 -21.88
C ALA A 361 -0.63 24.12 -20.38
N GLN A 362 -1.22 25.25 -19.97
CA GLN A 362 -1.46 25.59 -18.58
C GLN A 362 -2.94 25.94 -18.42
N GLY A 363 -3.47 25.79 -17.21
CA GLY A 363 -4.87 26.05 -16.96
C GLY A 363 -5.14 26.55 -15.53
N ARG A 364 -6.21 27.32 -15.38
CA ARG A 364 -6.77 27.76 -14.11
C ARG A 364 -8.28 27.67 -14.17
N ALA A 365 -8.91 27.19 -13.09
CA ALA A 365 -10.36 27.20 -12.95
C ALA A 365 -10.77 27.16 -11.48
N ASP A 366 -12.06 27.35 -11.16
CA ASP A 366 -12.56 27.07 -9.82
C ASP A 366 -12.57 25.56 -9.56
N SER A 367 -13.07 24.78 -10.52
CA SER A 367 -13.14 23.32 -10.40
C SER A 367 -12.92 22.63 -11.74
N LEU A 368 -12.58 21.33 -11.65
CA LEU A 368 -12.28 20.48 -12.78
C LEU A 368 -12.97 19.13 -12.61
N SER A 369 -13.46 18.54 -13.69
CA SER A 369 -13.92 17.16 -13.75
C SER A 369 -13.32 16.48 -14.98
N PHE A 370 -12.64 15.36 -14.76
CA PHE A 370 -12.09 14.54 -15.81
C PHE A 370 -12.81 13.19 -15.84
N ASN A 371 -13.47 12.89 -16.96
CA ASN A 371 -13.92 11.54 -17.28
C ASN A 371 -12.77 10.85 -18.03
N GLU A 372 -12.03 10.02 -17.32
CA GLU A 372 -10.83 9.38 -17.82
C GLU A 372 -11.12 8.32 -18.89
N THR A 373 -12.28 7.65 -18.75
CA THR A 373 -12.68 6.60 -19.69
C THR A 373 -13.05 7.18 -21.06
N ASP A 374 -13.73 8.30 -21.07
CA ASP A 374 -14.18 8.94 -22.32
C ASP A 374 -13.18 10.02 -22.80
N GLY A 375 -12.11 10.30 -22.04
CA GLY A 375 -11.11 11.30 -22.38
C GLY A 375 -11.62 12.74 -22.34
N VAL A 376 -12.64 13.06 -21.50
CA VAL A 376 -13.26 14.39 -21.48
C VAL A 376 -12.94 15.13 -20.20
N LEU A 377 -12.24 16.26 -20.35
CA LEU A 377 -11.85 17.17 -19.28
C LEU A 377 -12.70 18.45 -19.31
N HIS A 378 -13.34 18.78 -18.20
CA HIS A 378 -14.13 19.99 -18.04
C HIS A 378 -13.50 20.93 -17.02
N PHE A 379 -13.32 22.19 -17.40
CA PHE A 379 -12.98 23.30 -16.50
C PHE A 379 -14.24 24.17 -16.29
N PHE A 380 -14.53 24.48 -15.03
CA PHE A 380 -15.75 25.21 -14.65
C PHE A 380 -15.43 26.55 -13.98
N ARG A 381 -16.33 27.53 -14.16
CA ARG A 381 -16.36 28.84 -13.50
C ARG A 381 -15.14 29.70 -13.83
N LYS A 382 -15.26 30.45 -14.94
CA LYS A 382 -14.26 31.38 -15.44
C LYS A 382 -12.89 30.73 -15.65
N PRO A 383 -12.81 29.64 -16.40
CA PRO A 383 -11.53 29.02 -16.72
C PRO A 383 -10.68 29.90 -17.59
N ILE A 384 -9.36 29.77 -17.41
CA ILE A 384 -8.34 30.32 -18.29
C ILE A 384 -7.46 29.16 -18.75
N PHE A 385 -7.27 29.06 -20.05
CA PHE A 385 -6.38 28.08 -20.64
C PHE A 385 -5.32 28.80 -21.48
N TRP A 386 -4.05 28.44 -21.29
CA TRP A 386 -2.93 28.99 -22.04
C TRP A 386 -2.22 27.91 -22.84
N SER A 387 -1.83 28.22 -24.07
CA SER A 387 -1.02 27.35 -24.93
C SER A 387 -0.08 28.21 -25.79
N GLY A 388 1.23 28.10 -25.57
CA GLY A 388 2.19 29.01 -26.19
C GLY A 388 1.84 30.47 -25.86
N GLU A 389 1.76 31.34 -26.85
CA GLU A 389 1.41 32.76 -26.71
C GLU A 389 -0.10 33.03 -26.96
N LYS A 390 -0.94 32.05 -26.57
CA LYS A 390 -2.39 32.13 -26.71
C LYS A 390 -3.05 31.93 -25.34
N GLN A 391 -4.16 32.65 -25.14
CA GLN A 391 -5.04 32.53 -23.99
C GLN A 391 -6.47 32.33 -24.45
N ILE A 392 -7.18 31.41 -23.82
CA ILE A 392 -8.60 31.13 -24.08
C ILE A 392 -9.36 31.21 -22.76
N THR A 393 -10.49 31.93 -22.76
CA THR A 393 -11.37 32.08 -21.60
C THR A 393 -12.83 31.86 -22.01
N GLY A 394 -13.69 31.58 -21.03
CA GLY A 394 -15.12 31.40 -21.21
C GLY A 394 -15.80 31.05 -19.89
N ASP A 395 -17.10 30.69 -19.92
CA ASP A 395 -17.81 30.24 -18.72
C ASP A 395 -17.46 28.78 -18.39
N LYS A 396 -17.24 27.96 -19.44
CA LYS A 396 -16.83 26.57 -19.34
C LYS A 396 -15.89 26.21 -20.51
N ILE A 397 -14.83 25.46 -20.21
CA ILE A 397 -13.96 24.88 -21.22
C ILE A 397 -14.03 23.36 -21.13
N GLU A 398 -14.18 22.69 -22.28
CA GLU A 398 -14.20 21.24 -22.43
C GLU A 398 -13.07 20.84 -23.37
N ALA A 399 -12.14 19.98 -22.91
CA ALA A 399 -11.10 19.40 -23.71
C ALA A 399 -11.38 17.91 -23.96
N TYR A 400 -11.31 17.49 -25.20
CA TYR A 400 -11.55 16.12 -25.63
C TYR A 400 -10.22 15.52 -26.07
N PHE A 401 -9.86 14.40 -25.46
CA PHE A 401 -8.62 13.68 -25.71
C PHE A 401 -8.92 12.32 -26.34
N ASN A 402 -8.12 11.93 -27.27
CA ASN A 402 -8.10 10.58 -27.77
C ASN A 402 -7.52 9.65 -26.68
N THR A 403 -8.28 8.64 -26.27
CA THR A 403 -7.89 7.74 -25.17
C THR A 403 -6.80 6.74 -25.52
N GLU A 404 -6.50 6.54 -26.80
CA GLU A 404 -5.46 5.60 -27.25
C GLU A 404 -4.07 6.25 -27.33
N ASN A 405 -4.01 7.49 -27.84
CA ASN A 405 -2.74 8.20 -28.04
C ASN A 405 -2.53 9.40 -27.11
N GLU A 406 -3.52 9.72 -26.27
CA GLU A 406 -3.53 10.84 -25.31
C GLU A 406 -3.37 12.24 -25.93
N ASN A 407 -3.56 12.36 -27.24
CA ASN A 407 -3.56 13.63 -27.94
C ASN A 407 -4.87 14.38 -27.73
N ILE A 408 -4.81 15.71 -27.75
CA ILE A 408 -6.02 16.53 -27.78
C ILE A 408 -6.63 16.50 -29.19
N ASP A 409 -7.93 16.18 -29.28
CA ASP A 409 -8.71 16.20 -30.50
C ASP A 409 -9.41 17.55 -30.71
N SER A 410 -10.03 18.05 -29.63
CA SER A 410 -10.73 19.34 -29.71
C SER A 410 -10.86 20.01 -28.35
N LEU A 411 -11.04 21.33 -28.38
CA LEU A 411 -11.36 22.16 -27.22
C LEU A 411 -12.63 22.95 -27.53
N LYS A 412 -13.64 22.86 -26.66
CA LYS A 412 -14.88 23.61 -26.77
C LYS A 412 -15.00 24.61 -25.61
N VAL A 413 -15.30 25.85 -25.95
CA VAL A 413 -15.49 26.94 -25.00
C VAL A 413 -16.94 27.40 -25.10
N ARG A 414 -17.67 27.32 -24.01
CA ARG A 414 -19.10 27.66 -23.95
C ARG A 414 -19.31 28.89 -23.08
N GLY A 415 -20.12 29.82 -23.62
CA GLY A 415 -20.44 31.08 -22.97
C GLY A 415 -19.27 32.04 -22.91
N ASN A 416 -19.42 33.25 -23.41
CA ASN A 416 -18.42 34.30 -23.39
C ASN A 416 -17.03 33.81 -23.87
N ALA A 417 -17.03 32.98 -24.92
CA ALA A 417 -15.80 32.41 -25.46
C ALA A 417 -14.91 33.52 -26.03
N PHE A 418 -13.67 33.61 -25.53
CA PHE A 418 -12.72 34.63 -25.93
C PHE A 418 -11.31 34.04 -26.07
N ALA A 419 -10.73 34.22 -27.24
CA ALA A 419 -9.34 33.84 -27.50
C ALA A 419 -8.48 35.08 -27.78
N ILE A 420 -7.31 35.12 -27.20
CA ILE A 420 -6.31 36.19 -27.36
C ILE A 420 -4.99 35.51 -27.78
N SER A 421 -4.33 36.03 -28.82
CA SER A 421 -3.02 35.54 -29.27
C SER A 421 -2.10 36.72 -29.56
N LYS A 422 -0.85 36.69 -29.12
CA LYS A 422 0.12 37.71 -29.55
C LYS A 422 0.28 37.69 -31.04
N VAL A 423 0.43 38.87 -31.63
CA VAL A 423 0.71 39.05 -33.06
C VAL A 423 2.16 38.69 -33.35
N ASP A 424 3.08 39.30 -32.62
CA ASP A 424 4.51 39.04 -32.69
C ASP A 424 5.14 39.32 -31.33
N SER A 425 5.84 38.31 -30.80
CA SER A 425 6.49 38.42 -29.47
C SER A 425 7.76 39.26 -29.48
N LEU A 426 8.38 39.48 -30.61
CA LEU A 426 9.68 40.15 -30.72
C LEU A 426 9.53 41.64 -30.99
N THR A 427 8.67 42.03 -31.93
CA THR A 427 8.56 43.39 -32.43
C THR A 427 7.36 44.15 -31.89
N MET A 428 6.25 43.47 -31.56
CA MET A 428 4.96 44.07 -31.15
C MET A 428 4.39 43.46 -29.88
N LYS A 429 5.03 43.76 -28.76
CA LYS A 429 4.75 43.14 -27.46
C LYS A 429 3.32 43.34 -26.94
N ASP A 430 2.64 44.43 -27.32
CA ASP A 430 1.33 44.82 -26.80
C ASP A 430 0.19 44.65 -27.83
N GLU A 431 0.44 44.04 -28.94
CA GLU A 431 -0.56 43.80 -29.99
C GLU A 431 -1.03 42.33 -30.00
N PHE A 432 -2.36 42.17 -30.14
CA PHE A 432 -2.99 40.87 -29.96
C PHE A 432 -4.09 40.66 -31.00
N HIS A 433 -4.10 39.51 -31.65
CA HIS A 433 -5.29 38.98 -32.30
C HIS A 433 -6.33 38.62 -31.24
N GLN A 434 -7.56 38.97 -31.45
CA GLN A 434 -8.67 38.74 -30.52
C GLN A 434 -9.85 38.21 -31.30
N VAL A 435 -10.45 37.10 -30.80
CA VAL A 435 -11.68 36.51 -31.37
C VAL A 435 -12.61 36.11 -30.25
N LYS A 436 -13.87 36.48 -30.33
CA LYS A 436 -14.87 36.14 -29.32
C LYS A 436 -16.22 35.78 -29.91
N GLY A 437 -17.05 35.06 -29.14
CA GLY A 437 -18.40 34.66 -29.51
C GLY A 437 -19.08 33.86 -28.41
N LYS A 438 -20.27 33.28 -28.71
CA LYS A 438 -21.00 32.46 -27.74
C LYS A 438 -20.41 31.07 -27.57
N LEU A 439 -19.92 30.48 -28.65
CA LEU A 439 -19.33 29.14 -28.70
C LEU A 439 -18.05 29.19 -29.51
N MET A 440 -16.97 28.63 -29.02
CA MET A 440 -15.74 28.43 -29.76
C MET A 440 -15.39 26.94 -29.73
N THR A 441 -15.02 26.39 -30.91
CA THR A 441 -14.49 25.02 -31.02
C THR A 441 -13.17 25.10 -31.76
N VAL A 442 -12.12 24.55 -31.14
CA VAL A 442 -10.78 24.43 -31.70
C VAL A 442 -10.50 22.96 -31.96
N PHE A 443 -10.12 22.64 -33.18
CA PHE A 443 -9.76 21.29 -33.61
C PHE A 443 -8.25 21.16 -33.72
N TYR A 444 -7.72 20.05 -33.25
CA TYR A 444 -6.31 19.74 -33.25
C TYR A 444 -6.01 18.50 -34.10
N GLN A 445 -4.84 18.47 -34.68
CA GLN A 445 -4.26 17.30 -35.33
C GLN A 445 -2.81 17.19 -34.87
N ASN A 446 -2.42 16.04 -34.30
CA ASN A 446 -1.09 15.82 -33.73
C ASN A 446 -0.70 16.88 -32.66
N ASN A 447 -1.65 17.28 -31.81
CA ASN A 447 -1.53 18.33 -30.80
C ASN A 447 -1.25 19.75 -31.37
N GLU A 448 -1.43 19.95 -32.67
CA GLU A 448 -1.37 21.26 -33.32
C GLU A 448 -2.77 21.74 -33.71
N MET A 449 -3.04 23.02 -33.45
CA MET A 449 -4.29 23.65 -33.84
C MET A 449 -4.39 23.72 -35.35
N LYS A 450 -5.48 23.21 -35.94
CA LYS A 450 -5.73 23.23 -37.41
C LYS A 450 -6.91 24.11 -37.78
N LEU A 451 -7.97 24.13 -36.98
CA LEU A 451 -9.19 24.89 -37.27
C LEU A 451 -9.77 25.43 -35.99
N ALA A 452 -10.15 26.68 -35.96
CA ALA A 452 -11.00 27.26 -34.92
C ALA A 452 -12.30 27.79 -35.55
N LYS A 453 -13.44 27.43 -34.92
CA LYS A 453 -14.77 27.95 -35.30
C LYS A 453 -15.34 28.70 -34.13
N VAL A 454 -15.82 29.92 -34.36
CA VAL A 454 -16.46 30.76 -33.37
C VAL A 454 -17.85 31.13 -33.87
N ILE A 455 -18.88 30.78 -33.09
CA ILE A 455 -20.27 30.89 -33.51
C ILE A 455 -21.05 31.76 -32.51
N GLY A 456 -21.95 32.57 -33.05
CA GLY A 456 -22.90 33.40 -32.30
C GLY A 456 -22.35 34.75 -31.87
N ASN A 457 -22.70 35.81 -32.62
CA ASN A 457 -22.16 37.16 -32.46
C ASN A 457 -20.61 37.13 -32.46
N ALA A 458 -20.06 36.44 -33.47
CA ALA A 458 -18.65 36.29 -33.58
C ALA A 458 -18.01 37.63 -33.97
N GLN A 459 -16.98 38.04 -33.22
CA GLN A 459 -16.26 39.29 -33.44
C GLN A 459 -14.76 39.01 -33.46
N SER A 460 -14.02 39.73 -34.30
CA SER A 460 -12.56 39.66 -34.26
C SER A 460 -11.89 41.00 -34.41
N ILE A 461 -10.73 41.15 -33.80
CA ILE A 461 -9.73 42.17 -34.03
C ILE A 461 -8.46 41.43 -34.47
N THR A 462 -8.05 41.57 -35.71
CA THR A 462 -6.88 40.88 -36.23
C THR A 462 -5.99 41.83 -36.99
N TYR A 463 -4.70 41.58 -36.97
CA TYR A 463 -3.70 42.35 -37.67
C TYR A 463 -3.47 41.70 -39.04
N ALA A 464 -3.56 42.50 -40.10
CA ALA A 464 -3.28 42.09 -41.45
C ALA A 464 -1.84 42.42 -41.79
N ASP A 465 -1.09 41.41 -42.15
CA ASP A 465 0.32 41.53 -42.54
C ASP A 465 0.50 41.09 -44.00
N SER A 466 1.46 41.70 -44.67
CA SER A 466 1.98 41.27 -45.97
C SER A 466 3.44 40.87 -45.82
N GLU A 467 3.80 39.68 -46.28
CA GLU A 467 5.19 39.23 -46.34
C GLU A 467 5.74 39.41 -47.76
N ASP A 468 6.80 40.22 -47.89
CA ASP A 468 7.55 40.26 -49.14
C ASP A 468 8.24 38.91 -49.38
N GLN A 469 7.86 38.27 -50.48
CA GLN A 469 8.33 36.90 -50.75
C GLN A 469 9.85 36.80 -50.99
N LYS A 470 10.52 37.90 -51.37
CA LYS A 470 11.95 37.92 -51.64
C LYS A 470 12.78 38.26 -50.42
N THR A 471 12.35 39.27 -49.68
CA THR A 471 13.09 39.78 -48.52
C THR A 471 12.64 39.18 -47.18
N LYS A 472 11.50 38.44 -47.17
CA LYS A 472 10.83 37.92 -45.97
C LYS A 472 10.46 39.02 -44.95
N LYS A 473 10.47 40.27 -45.40
CA LYS A 473 10.07 41.39 -44.57
C LYS A 473 8.55 41.40 -44.41
N ILE A 474 8.09 41.50 -43.15
CA ILE A 474 6.67 41.62 -42.81
C ILE A 474 6.32 43.11 -42.76
N ASP A 475 5.41 43.54 -43.64
CA ASP A 475 4.84 44.87 -43.62
C ASP A 475 3.40 44.80 -43.07
N ARG A 476 3.13 45.54 -42.00
CA ARG A 476 1.82 45.61 -41.34
C ARG A 476 0.88 46.48 -42.19
N LEU A 477 -0.13 45.85 -42.80
CA LEU A 477 -1.13 46.55 -43.62
C LEU A 477 -2.10 47.34 -42.76
N GLY A 478 -2.53 46.78 -41.60
CA GLY A 478 -3.50 47.43 -40.74
C GLY A 478 -4.18 46.48 -39.75
N VAL A 479 -5.26 46.95 -39.15
CA VAL A 479 -6.10 46.19 -38.23
C VAL A 479 -7.47 45.96 -38.90
N SER A 480 -7.87 44.70 -38.99
CA SER A 480 -9.20 44.29 -39.40
C SER A 480 -10.10 44.08 -38.17
N ILE A 481 -11.25 44.73 -38.17
CA ILE A 481 -12.29 44.54 -37.16
C ILE A 481 -13.48 43.93 -37.90
N SER A 482 -13.92 42.73 -37.47
CA SER A 482 -15.01 41.99 -38.11
C SER A 482 -16.09 41.58 -37.11
N ASN A 483 -17.33 41.55 -37.60
CA ASN A 483 -18.52 41.12 -36.87
C ASN A 483 -19.38 40.24 -37.79
N CYS A 484 -19.70 39.02 -37.37
CA CYS A 484 -20.48 38.07 -38.17
C CYS A 484 -21.17 37.00 -37.31
N GLY A 485 -21.99 36.17 -37.93
CA GLY A 485 -22.62 35.04 -37.23
C GLY A 485 -21.61 33.94 -36.88
N GLU A 486 -20.59 33.75 -37.74
CA GLU A 486 -19.57 32.71 -37.60
C GLU A 486 -18.21 33.19 -38.10
N ILE A 487 -17.14 32.87 -37.37
CA ILE A 487 -15.75 33.04 -37.78
C ILE A 487 -15.09 31.67 -37.86
N GLU A 488 -14.44 31.39 -38.99
CA GLU A 488 -13.56 30.24 -39.17
C GLU A 488 -12.11 30.70 -39.35
N ALA A 489 -11.17 30.11 -38.61
CA ALA A 489 -9.76 30.36 -38.78
C ALA A 489 -9.03 29.05 -39.04
N LEU A 490 -8.35 28.95 -40.17
CA LEU A 490 -7.45 27.86 -40.51
C LEU A 490 -6.03 28.20 -40.12
N PHE A 491 -5.34 27.24 -39.55
CA PHE A 491 -3.96 27.39 -39.06
C PHE A 491 -3.01 26.44 -39.80
N GLU A 492 -1.87 26.96 -40.20
CA GLU A 492 -0.73 26.21 -40.70
C GLU A 492 0.53 26.78 -40.04
N ASP A 493 1.45 25.93 -39.60
CA ASP A 493 2.67 26.32 -38.91
C ASP A 493 2.42 27.30 -37.75
N ARG A 494 1.32 27.07 -37.00
CA ARG A 494 0.85 27.89 -35.88
C ARG A 494 0.41 29.33 -36.20
N LYS A 495 0.40 29.69 -37.49
CA LYS A 495 -0.07 30.99 -37.99
C LYS A 495 -1.46 30.87 -38.61
N ILE A 496 -2.26 31.93 -38.52
CA ILE A 496 -3.55 32.01 -39.21
C ILE A 496 -3.26 32.18 -40.71
N GLN A 497 -3.72 31.23 -41.50
CA GLN A 497 -3.62 31.30 -42.99
C GLN A 497 -4.90 31.90 -43.61
N ILE A 498 -6.04 31.49 -43.09
CA ILE A 498 -7.33 31.96 -43.57
C ILE A 498 -8.17 32.35 -42.34
N LEU A 499 -8.78 33.53 -42.42
CA LEU A 499 -9.83 33.97 -41.51
C LEU A 499 -11.06 34.30 -42.35
N ALA A 500 -12.08 33.46 -42.24
CA ALA A 500 -13.35 33.66 -42.93
C ALA A 500 -14.41 34.16 -41.91
N CYS A 501 -15.13 35.19 -42.30
CA CYS A 501 -16.27 35.76 -41.56
C CYS A 501 -17.53 35.44 -42.37
N ASN A 502 -18.39 34.59 -41.84
CA ASN A 502 -19.57 34.05 -42.50
C ASN A 502 -20.86 34.54 -41.83
N ILE A 503 -21.95 34.59 -42.56
CA ILE A 503 -23.27 34.92 -42.05
C ILE A 503 -23.38 36.38 -41.56
N GLY A 504 -23.83 37.27 -42.43
CA GLY A 504 -24.02 38.67 -42.08
C GLY A 504 -22.73 39.42 -41.83
N ALA A 505 -21.70 39.10 -42.58
CA ALA A 505 -20.36 39.65 -42.40
C ALA A 505 -20.30 41.15 -42.58
N GLN A 506 -19.77 41.84 -41.58
CA GLN A 506 -19.45 43.26 -41.57
C GLN A 506 -17.99 43.37 -41.09
N GLY A 507 -17.20 44.19 -41.78
CA GLY A 507 -15.81 44.36 -41.42
C GLY A 507 -15.22 45.63 -41.99
N GLU A 508 -14.24 46.16 -41.27
CA GLU A 508 -13.50 47.35 -41.66
C GLU A 508 -12.01 47.07 -41.46
N ILE A 509 -11.20 47.57 -42.41
CA ILE A 509 -9.74 47.50 -42.31
C ILE A 509 -9.21 48.91 -42.16
N TYR A 510 -8.53 49.14 -41.06
CA TYR A 510 -7.92 50.41 -40.72
C TYR A 510 -6.40 50.35 -40.89
N PRO A 511 -5.77 51.27 -41.66
CA PRO A 511 -4.32 51.44 -41.59
C PRO A 511 -3.86 51.73 -40.15
N MET A 512 -2.70 51.22 -39.77
CA MET A 512 -2.17 51.42 -38.39
C MET A 512 -2.12 52.88 -37.93
N SER A 513 -1.89 53.80 -38.86
CA SER A 513 -1.83 55.25 -38.56
C SER A 513 -3.20 55.90 -38.33
N LYS A 514 -4.27 55.23 -38.70
CA LYS A 514 -5.64 55.78 -38.63
C LYS A 514 -6.54 55.13 -37.56
N ILE A 515 -6.07 54.10 -36.84
CA ILE A 515 -6.82 53.44 -35.79
C ILE A 515 -6.30 53.85 -34.40
N ALA A 516 -7.16 54.40 -33.55
CA ALA A 516 -6.81 54.72 -32.18
C ALA A 516 -6.46 53.49 -31.38
N PRO A 517 -5.49 53.52 -30.48
CA PRO A 517 -5.06 52.35 -29.70
C PRO A 517 -6.20 51.66 -28.92
N GLU A 518 -7.17 52.42 -28.42
CA GLU A 518 -8.32 51.91 -27.66
C GLU A 518 -9.23 51.02 -28.52
N LYS A 519 -9.30 51.26 -29.81
CA LYS A 519 -10.09 50.46 -30.77
C LYS A 519 -9.40 49.16 -31.17
N ARG A 520 -8.13 48.97 -30.81
CA ARG A 520 -7.36 47.75 -31.10
C ARG A 520 -7.57 46.65 -30.08
N LYS A 521 -8.38 46.90 -29.04
CA LYS A 521 -8.73 45.91 -28.00
C LYS A 521 -10.22 45.94 -27.71
N PHE A 522 -10.82 44.76 -27.51
CA PHE A 522 -12.20 44.70 -27.02
C PHE A 522 -12.29 45.21 -25.57
N PRO A 523 -13.44 45.76 -25.11
CA PRO A 523 -13.62 46.27 -23.75
C PRO A 523 -13.37 45.20 -22.67
N ASP A 524 -13.63 43.94 -22.96
CA ASP A 524 -13.47 42.76 -22.12
C ASP A 524 -12.09 42.08 -22.28
N TYR A 525 -11.15 42.74 -22.99
CA TYR A 525 -9.78 42.27 -23.14
C TYR A 525 -9.07 42.13 -21.80
N ASN A 526 -8.54 40.94 -21.51
CA ASN A 526 -7.76 40.66 -20.33
C ASN A 526 -6.69 39.61 -20.63
N TRP A 527 -5.47 40.05 -20.88
CA TRP A 527 -4.33 39.18 -21.03
C TRP A 527 -3.71 38.90 -19.65
N ASN A 528 -3.96 37.72 -19.09
CA ASN A 528 -3.55 37.34 -17.75
C ASN A 528 -2.30 36.46 -17.80
N THR A 529 -1.12 37.07 -17.61
CA THR A 529 0.15 36.34 -17.44
C THR A 529 0.50 36.11 -15.99
N LYS A 530 -0.07 36.88 -15.07
CA LYS A 530 0.24 36.83 -13.63
C LYS A 530 -0.15 35.50 -12.99
N ASP A 531 -1.29 34.94 -13.40
CA ASP A 531 -1.82 33.70 -12.86
C ASP A 531 -1.36 32.44 -13.62
N ARG A 532 -0.57 32.62 -14.70
CA ARG A 532 -0.09 31.53 -15.53
C ARG A 532 1.09 30.82 -14.86
N PRO A 533 1.01 29.53 -14.58
CA PRO A 533 2.16 28.76 -14.09
C PRO A 533 3.21 28.62 -15.21
N LEU A 534 4.46 28.95 -14.91
CA LEU A 534 5.58 28.85 -15.86
C LEU A 534 6.35 27.53 -15.70
N LYS A 535 6.25 26.92 -14.52
CA LYS A 535 6.80 25.61 -14.16
C LYS A 535 5.81 24.86 -13.27
N TRP A 536 6.00 23.57 -13.11
CA TRP A 536 5.04 22.75 -12.37
C TRP A 536 4.94 23.14 -10.89
N GLU A 537 6.00 23.62 -10.27
CA GLU A 537 6.00 24.07 -8.86
C GLU A 537 5.08 25.27 -8.62
N ASP A 538 4.84 26.08 -9.65
CA ASP A 538 4.01 27.28 -9.52
C ASP A 538 2.53 26.96 -9.24
N ILE A 539 2.10 25.72 -9.49
CA ILE A 539 0.74 25.30 -9.10
C ILE A 539 0.61 25.03 -7.60
N LEU A 540 1.74 24.85 -6.89
CA LEU A 540 1.81 24.51 -5.47
C LEU A 540 1.90 25.73 -4.55
N VAL A 541 1.47 26.90 -4.99
CA VAL A 541 1.54 28.16 -4.22
C VAL A 541 1.09 27.91 -2.78
N ASP A 542 1.90 28.35 -1.81
CA ASP A 542 1.75 28.17 -0.36
C ASP A 542 2.07 26.77 0.19
N THR A 543 2.77 25.90 -0.53
CA THR A 543 3.33 24.69 0.07
C THR A 543 4.61 25.04 0.83
N PRO A 544 4.73 24.72 2.14
CA PRO A 544 6.03 24.78 2.81
C PRO A 544 6.99 23.83 2.09
N ASN A 545 8.27 24.18 2.02
CA ASN A 545 9.34 23.28 1.60
C ASN A 545 9.38 22.09 2.57
N ASN A 546 8.56 21.08 2.30
CA ASN A 546 8.73 19.77 2.89
C ASN A 546 9.83 19.12 2.05
N GLU A 547 11.03 18.98 2.64
CA GLU A 547 12.05 18.10 2.11
C GLU A 547 11.38 16.77 1.75
N GLU A 548 11.40 16.40 0.48
CA GLU A 548 11.01 15.07 0.06
C GLU A 548 11.96 14.11 0.78
N LYS A 549 11.48 13.45 1.84
CA LYS A 549 12.10 12.21 2.26
C LYS A 549 11.97 11.28 1.07
N GLN A 550 13.08 11.04 0.38
CA GLN A 550 13.18 9.99 -0.62
C GLN A 550 12.88 8.68 0.12
N TYR A 551 11.61 8.26 0.07
CA TYR A 551 11.32 6.85 0.31
C TYR A 551 11.97 6.11 -0.85
N GLU A 552 12.87 5.15 -0.55
CA GLU A 552 13.37 4.22 -1.55
C GLU A 552 12.18 3.78 -2.39
N THR A 553 12.29 3.91 -3.69
CA THR A 553 11.21 3.64 -4.64
C THR A 553 10.64 2.27 -4.33
N ASP A 554 9.36 2.24 -3.95
CA ASP A 554 8.62 1.06 -3.48
C ASP A 554 8.72 -0.17 -4.41
N ASP A 555 9.07 0.02 -5.69
CA ASP A 555 9.30 -1.04 -6.66
C ASP A 555 10.43 -2.02 -6.27
N THR A 556 11.48 -1.54 -5.60
CA THR A 556 12.60 -2.40 -5.18
C THR A 556 12.23 -3.26 -3.96
N LEU A 557 11.47 -2.71 -3.02
CA LEU A 557 11.00 -3.46 -1.85
C LEU A 557 9.90 -4.45 -2.25
N PHE A 558 9.04 -4.07 -3.19
CA PHE A 558 7.98 -4.91 -3.72
C PHE A 558 8.54 -6.10 -4.51
N LYS A 559 9.49 -5.86 -5.42
CA LYS A 559 10.17 -6.92 -6.15
C LYS A 559 10.91 -7.88 -5.22
N LYS A 560 11.58 -7.38 -4.18
CA LYS A 560 12.22 -8.22 -3.16
C LYS A 560 11.24 -9.06 -2.36
N ALA A 561 10.10 -8.48 -1.95
CA ALA A 561 9.08 -9.22 -1.21
C ALA A 561 8.39 -10.29 -2.08
N GLU A 562 8.13 -9.98 -3.34
CA GLU A 562 7.55 -10.91 -4.31
C GLU A 562 8.52 -12.01 -4.73
N GLU A 563 9.81 -11.70 -4.91
CA GLU A 563 10.86 -12.69 -5.13
C GLU A 563 11.05 -13.64 -3.94
N ILE A 564 10.94 -13.13 -2.71
CA ILE A 564 11.00 -13.97 -1.49
C ILE A 564 9.77 -14.89 -1.45
N ARG A 565 8.58 -14.38 -1.77
CA ARG A 565 7.33 -15.17 -1.83
C ARG A 565 7.41 -16.27 -2.89
N LEU A 566 7.86 -15.94 -4.09
CA LEU A 566 8.00 -16.90 -5.19
C LEU A 566 9.03 -17.98 -4.88
N LYS A 567 10.16 -17.63 -4.27
CA LYS A 567 11.17 -18.60 -3.82
C LYS A 567 10.67 -19.52 -2.70
N GLU A 568 9.80 -19.04 -1.83
CA GLU A 568 9.17 -19.87 -0.79
C GLU A 568 8.08 -20.77 -1.36
N GLU A 569 7.29 -20.30 -2.35
CA GLU A 569 6.31 -21.14 -3.06
C GLU A 569 6.99 -22.25 -3.90
N GLU A 570 8.12 -21.96 -4.53
CA GLU A 570 8.91 -22.99 -5.22
C GLU A 570 9.44 -24.07 -4.27
N LYS A 571 9.89 -23.69 -3.08
CA LYS A 571 10.34 -24.65 -2.05
C LYS A 571 9.21 -25.52 -1.50
N ARG A 572 7.95 -25.09 -1.60
CA ARG A 572 6.77 -25.81 -1.13
C ARG A 572 6.16 -26.77 -2.16
N LYS A 573 6.56 -26.69 -3.44
CA LYS A 573 6.11 -27.67 -4.45
C LYS A 573 6.66 -29.05 -4.10
N PRO A 574 5.81 -30.08 -3.99
CA PRO A 574 6.26 -31.43 -3.69
C PRO A 574 7.22 -31.90 -4.80
N LYS A 575 8.42 -32.31 -4.43
CA LYS A 575 9.36 -32.94 -5.36
C LYS A 575 8.69 -34.17 -5.93
N THR A 576 8.35 -34.14 -7.21
CA THR A 576 7.83 -35.29 -7.94
C THR A 576 8.92 -36.36 -7.97
N ILE A 577 8.75 -37.39 -7.16
CA ILE A 577 9.62 -38.57 -7.19
C ILE A 577 9.29 -39.30 -8.49
N LYS A 578 10.18 -39.18 -9.49
CA LYS A 578 10.16 -40.07 -10.64
C LYS A 578 10.48 -41.48 -10.14
N ARG A 579 9.46 -42.33 -10.10
CA ARG A 579 9.63 -43.77 -9.97
C ARG A 579 10.10 -44.30 -11.33
N ASP A 580 11.39 -44.57 -11.46
CA ASP A 580 11.92 -45.36 -12.55
C ASP A 580 11.35 -46.77 -12.44
N ARG A 581 10.40 -47.11 -13.33
CA ARG A 581 10.06 -48.50 -13.61
C ARG A 581 11.16 -49.07 -14.49
N LYS A 582 12.04 -49.88 -13.93
CA LYS A 582 12.77 -50.88 -14.71
C LYS A 582 11.87 -52.10 -14.89
N LEU A 583 11.65 -52.43 -16.16
CA LEU A 583 11.22 -53.73 -16.63
C LEU A 583 12.30 -54.77 -16.43
#